data_e487d316942755465520b3a271280674
#
_entry.id   e487d316942755465520b3a271280674
#
_cell.length_a   1.000
_cell.length_b   1.000
_cell.length_c   1.000
_cell.angle_alpha   90.00
_cell.angle_beta   90.00
_cell.angle_gamma   90.00
#
_symmetry.space_group_name_H-M   'P 1'
#
loop_
_entity.id
_entity.type
_entity.pdbx_description
1 polymer ?
#
loop_
_entity_poly.entity_id
_entity_poly.type
_entity_poly.pdbx_seq_one_letter_code
_entity_poly.pdbx_strand_id
1 'polypeptide(L)'
;ETAAARLLYNSARHAFAVEDKAAASRWETAVTGLQTENTDSLGALFSAVIADTNTGNTLTVDNVKDACTVQESGLKGGVQLAFTFPAYELTLTLQVFLDDSGMLCRVPLEGVREGEGDHLVNLDVLPFFGAAGQGDKGYVLYPDGAGALYRFGEGNPPSTTPLTLDVYGPRNLSLDDLEDNRAKRIPNPMLPAFGMKRGEAAFAAVICEGD
;
A
#
# COMPACT_ATOMS: atom_id res chain seq x y z
N GLU A 1 11.48 16.68 7.52
CA GLU A 1 10.73 17.89 7.15
C GLU A 1 11.38 18.56 5.95
N THR A 2 10.58 18.93 4.96
CA THR A 2 10.97 19.72 3.77
C THR A 2 10.23 21.06 3.76
N ALA A 3 10.46 21.88 2.73
CA ALA A 3 9.70 23.13 2.56
C ALA A 3 8.20 22.87 2.39
N ALA A 4 7.81 21.81 1.68
CA ALA A 4 6.43 21.49 1.33
C ALA A 4 5.71 20.62 2.35
N ALA A 5 6.40 19.69 3.01
CA ALA A 5 5.77 18.66 3.82
C ALA A 5 6.54 18.34 5.12
N ARG A 6 5.82 17.72 6.05
CA ARG A 6 6.35 17.18 7.29
C ARG A 6 5.94 15.72 7.43
N LEU A 7 6.90 14.83 7.64
CA LEU A 7 6.64 13.45 8.05
C LEU A 7 6.57 13.37 9.58
N LEU A 8 5.51 12.78 10.08
CA LEU A 8 5.29 12.48 11.48
C LEU A 8 5.30 10.97 11.68
N TYR A 9 5.91 10.52 12.75
CA TYR A 9 5.94 9.14 13.16
C TYR A 9 5.49 8.98 14.60
N ASN A 10 4.57 8.06 14.85
CA ASN A 10 4.11 7.67 16.17
C ASN A 10 4.65 6.29 16.52
N SER A 11 5.68 6.23 17.37
CA SER A 11 6.33 4.98 17.76
C SER A 11 5.43 4.03 18.55
N ALA A 12 4.48 4.56 19.34
CA ALA A 12 3.59 3.72 20.13
C ALA A 12 2.56 2.94 19.27
N ARG A 13 2.33 3.39 18.03
CA ARG A 13 1.38 2.77 17.10
C ARG A 13 2.05 2.32 15.80
N HIS A 14 3.33 2.57 15.64
CA HIS A 14 4.06 2.41 14.38
C HIS A 14 3.34 3.03 13.18
N ALA A 15 2.77 4.23 13.37
CA ALA A 15 1.95 4.88 12.38
C ALA A 15 2.64 6.13 11.82
N PHE A 16 2.41 6.39 10.54
CA PHE A 16 2.94 7.55 9.83
C PHE A 16 1.84 8.53 9.46
N ALA A 17 2.21 9.80 9.39
CA ALA A 17 1.39 10.82 8.78
C ALA A 17 2.28 11.79 7.99
N VAL A 18 1.76 12.28 6.87
CA VAL A 18 2.36 13.36 6.09
C VAL A 18 1.44 14.57 6.16
N GLU A 19 1.98 15.68 6.60
CA GLU A 19 1.31 16.98 6.59
C GLU A 19 1.76 17.76 5.35
N ASP A 20 0.81 18.12 4.50
CA ASP A 20 1.00 19.10 3.46
C ASP A 20 0.88 20.50 4.08
N LYS A 21 1.96 21.28 4.07
CA LYS A 21 2.01 22.59 4.70
C LYS A 21 1.19 23.66 3.94
N ALA A 22 1.05 23.48 2.62
CA ALA A 22 0.32 24.44 1.80
C ALA A 22 -1.19 24.25 1.92
N ALA A 23 -1.66 23.00 1.87
CA ALA A 23 -3.06 22.65 1.98
C ALA A 23 -3.55 22.48 3.43
N ALA A 24 -2.65 22.57 4.42
CA ALA A 24 -2.94 22.30 5.84
C ALA A 24 -3.67 20.96 6.03
N SER A 25 -3.33 19.98 5.23
CA SER A 25 -3.96 18.66 5.19
C SER A 25 -3.03 17.60 5.70
N ARG A 26 -3.60 16.46 6.13
CA ARG A 26 -2.87 15.36 6.70
C ARG A 26 -3.31 14.04 6.08
N TRP A 27 -2.35 13.25 5.64
CA TRP A 27 -2.50 11.91 5.11
C TRP A 27 -1.87 10.91 6.06
N GLU A 28 -2.61 9.87 6.44
CA GLU A 28 -2.21 8.96 7.52
C GLU A 28 -2.27 7.50 7.11
N THR A 29 -1.43 6.67 7.75
CA THR A 29 -1.55 5.21 7.73
C THR A 29 -2.54 4.70 8.77
N ALA A 30 -2.66 5.40 9.92
CA ALA A 30 -3.63 5.06 10.96
C ALA A 30 -5.01 5.57 10.57
N VAL A 31 -5.86 4.65 10.14
CA VAL A 31 -7.24 4.96 9.75
C VAL A 31 -8.12 4.96 10.99
N THR A 32 -8.82 6.06 11.22
CA THR A 32 -9.79 6.18 12.31
C THR A 32 -11.18 6.48 11.77
N GLY A 33 -12.21 5.86 12.36
CA GLY A 33 -13.61 6.15 12.02
C GLY A 33 -14.11 5.54 10.71
N LEU A 34 -13.33 4.73 10.01
CA LEU A 34 -13.81 3.94 8.89
C LEU A 34 -14.45 2.64 9.39
N GLN A 35 -15.61 2.32 8.83
CA GLN A 35 -16.24 1.01 8.98
C GLN A 35 -15.90 0.17 7.76
N THR A 36 -15.27 -0.97 7.99
CA THR A 36 -14.93 -1.96 6.95
C THR A 36 -15.12 -3.36 7.52
N GLU A 37 -15.32 -4.33 6.65
CA GLU A 37 -15.43 -5.74 7.05
C GLU A 37 -14.10 -6.30 7.57
N ASN A 38 -12.95 -5.72 7.14
CA ASN A 38 -11.61 -6.08 7.60
C ASN A 38 -11.05 -5.06 8.58
N THR A 39 -11.69 -4.92 9.75
CA THR A 39 -11.23 -3.99 10.80
C THR A 39 -9.93 -4.41 11.46
N ASP A 40 -9.61 -5.71 11.44
CA ASP A 40 -8.49 -6.28 12.19
C ASP A 40 -7.11 -5.86 11.63
N SER A 41 -7.04 -5.52 10.36
CA SER A 41 -5.79 -5.07 9.68
C SER A 41 -5.74 -3.56 9.44
N LEU A 42 -6.72 -2.79 9.93
CA LEU A 42 -6.73 -1.33 9.74
C LEU A 42 -5.52 -0.67 10.38
N GLY A 43 -4.79 0.10 9.59
CA GLY A 43 -3.57 0.75 10.03
C GLY A 43 -2.31 -0.10 9.84
N ALA A 44 -2.42 -1.29 9.23
CA ALA A 44 -1.26 -2.08 8.85
C ALA A 44 -0.33 -1.27 7.94
N LEU A 45 0.97 -1.39 8.18
CA LEU A 45 2.00 -0.75 7.34
C LEU A 45 2.34 -1.58 6.11
N PHE A 46 2.00 -2.85 6.15
CA PHE A 46 2.09 -3.76 5.00
C PHE A 46 1.12 -4.93 5.19
N SER A 47 0.82 -5.58 4.07
CA SER A 47 0.14 -6.87 4.00
C SER A 47 0.97 -7.79 3.13
N ALA A 48 1.51 -8.85 3.70
CA ALA A 48 2.39 -9.81 3.04
C ALA A 48 1.65 -11.11 2.79
N VAL A 49 1.71 -11.63 1.59
CA VAL A 49 1.26 -12.99 1.29
C VAL A 49 2.49 -13.90 1.28
N ILE A 50 2.48 -14.90 2.13
CA ILE A 50 3.49 -15.95 2.19
C ILE A 50 2.90 -17.28 1.72
N ALA A 51 3.72 -18.10 1.08
CA ALA A 51 3.36 -19.43 0.63
C ALA A 51 4.22 -20.47 1.37
N ASP A 52 3.56 -21.44 1.99
CA ASP A 52 4.21 -22.63 2.53
C ASP A 52 4.66 -23.54 1.37
N THR A 53 5.95 -23.76 1.28
CA THR A 53 6.58 -24.57 0.21
C THR A 53 6.18 -26.03 0.23
N ASN A 54 5.78 -26.57 1.38
CA ASN A 54 5.42 -27.97 1.53
C ASN A 54 3.97 -28.25 1.10
N THR A 55 3.07 -27.31 1.37
CA THR A 55 1.63 -27.48 1.11
C THR A 55 1.11 -26.66 -0.06
N GLY A 56 1.84 -25.63 -0.48
CA GLY A 56 1.40 -24.67 -1.48
C GLY A 56 0.28 -23.72 -0.99
N ASN A 57 -0.08 -23.79 0.29
CA ASN A 57 -1.08 -22.92 0.87
C ASN A 57 -0.50 -21.52 1.06
N THR A 58 -1.34 -20.52 0.90
CA THR A 58 -0.96 -19.12 1.14
C THR A 58 -1.63 -18.56 2.39
N LEU A 59 -0.93 -17.68 3.08
CA LEU A 59 -1.38 -16.99 4.27
C LEU A 59 -1.07 -15.50 4.14
N THR A 60 -2.00 -14.64 4.58
CA THR A 60 -1.77 -13.19 4.67
C THR A 60 -1.34 -12.83 6.07
N VAL A 61 -0.21 -12.13 6.16
CA VAL A 61 0.44 -11.67 7.40
C VAL A 61 0.54 -10.16 7.40
N ASP A 62 0.22 -9.52 8.50
CA ASP A 62 0.39 -8.08 8.69
C ASP A 62 0.88 -7.71 10.10
N ASN A 63 1.38 -6.50 10.27
CA ASN A 63 1.96 -6.04 11.53
C ASN A 63 0.94 -5.62 12.61
N VAL A 64 -0.34 -5.71 12.33
CA VAL A 64 -1.42 -5.39 13.29
C VAL A 64 -2.03 -6.65 13.86
N LYS A 65 -2.38 -7.59 12.98
CA LYS A 65 -3.07 -8.84 13.33
C LYS A 65 -2.11 -9.91 13.86
N ASP A 66 -0.91 -9.98 13.28
CA ASP A 66 0.04 -11.05 13.58
C ASP A 66 1.09 -10.62 14.61
N ALA A 67 1.44 -11.54 15.50
CA ALA A 67 2.43 -11.28 16.53
C ALA A 67 3.82 -11.07 15.92
N CYS A 68 4.38 -9.88 16.11
CA CYS A 68 5.72 -9.54 15.66
C CYS A 68 6.46 -8.69 16.69
N THR A 69 7.78 -8.67 16.55
CA THR A 69 8.64 -7.68 17.23
C THR A 69 9.06 -6.61 16.25
N VAL A 70 9.16 -5.38 16.72
CA VAL A 70 9.55 -4.24 15.88
C VAL A 70 10.82 -3.61 16.42
N GLN A 71 11.84 -3.53 15.57
CA GLN A 71 13.07 -2.79 15.88
C GLN A 71 13.09 -1.50 15.08
N GLU A 72 13.19 -0.37 15.78
CA GLU A 72 13.25 0.96 15.19
C GLU A 72 14.68 1.43 15.06
N SER A 73 14.99 2.09 13.95
CA SER A 73 16.24 2.81 13.77
C SER A 73 16.03 4.09 12.95
N GLY A 74 16.85 5.13 13.23
CA GLY A 74 16.73 6.40 12.53
C GLY A 74 17.29 6.33 11.10
N LEU A 75 16.61 7.01 10.18
CA LEU A 75 17.10 7.33 8.84
C LEU A 75 17.18 8.84 8.66
N LYS A 76 18.00 9.29 7.71
CA LYS A 76 17.98 10.70 7.31
C LYS A 76 16.61 11.05 6.74
N GLY A 77 15.91 11.93 7.43
CA GLY A 77 14.57 12.34 7.04
C GLY A 77 13.45 11.36 7.39
N GLY A 78 13.73 10.28 8.13
CA GLY A 78 12.73 9.25 8.38
C GLY A 78 13.11 8.21 9.42
N VAL A 79 12.49 7.03 9.31
CA VAL A 79 12.67 5.90 10.21
C VAL A 79 12.67 4.58 9.43
N GLN A 80 13.43 3.64 9.94
CA GLN A 80 13.42 2.25 9.49
C GLN A 80 12.81 1.37 10.58
N LEU A 81 11.93 0.48 10.19
CA LEU A 81 11.24 -0.48 11.05
C LEU A 81 11.54 -1.89 10.54
N ALA A 82 12.16 -2.71 11.37
CA ALA A 82 12.33 -4.13 11.07
C ALA A 82 11.31 -4.93 11.87
N PHE A 83 10.39 -5.57 11.16
CA PHE A 83 9.34 -6.43 11.70
C PHE A 83 9.81 -7.88 11.62
N THR A 84 9.85 -8.56 12.76
CA THR A 84 10.18 -9.99 12.80
C THR A 84 8.96 -10.77 13.27
N PHE A 85 8.55 -11.74 12.47
CA PHE A 85 7.44 -12.66 12.70
C PHE A 85 7.99 -14.07 13.01
N PRO A 86 8.16 -14.43 14.28
CA PRO A 86 8.78 -15.71 14.63
C PRO A 86 7.99 -16.94 14.16
N ALA A 87 6.66 -16.82 14.07
CA ALA A 87 5.80 -17.91 13.63
C ALA A 87 5.98 -18.30 12.16
N TYR A 88 6.52 -17.38 11.36
CA TYR A 88 6.71 -17.52 9.91
C TYR A 88 8.19 -17.44 9.50
N GLU A 89 9.09 -17.34 10.47
CA GLU A 89 10.52 -17.10 10.22
C GLU A 89 10.79 -15.92 9.26
N LEU A 90 9.84 -14.98 9.20
CA LEU A 90 9.85 -13.84 8.28
C LEU A 90 10.36 -12.58 8.98
N THR A 91 11.27 -11.86 8.33
CA THR A 91 11.63 -10.49 8.69
C THR A 91 11.43 -9.57 7.50
N LEU A 92 10.73 -8.46 7.70
CA LEU A 92 10.52 -7.42 6.71
C LEU A 92 11.00 -6.08 7.26
N THR A 93 11.84 -5.38 6.50
CA THR A 93 12.33 -4.05 6.86
C THR A 93 11.64 -3.00 6.00
N LEU A 94 10.90 -2.11 6.62
CA LEU A 94 10.25 -0.97 5.99
C LEU A 94 11.04 0.30 6.28
N GLN A 95 11.34 1.08 5.26
CA GLN A 95 11.95 2.39 5.37
C GLN A 95 10.96 3.46 4.88
N VAL A 96 10.64 4.41 5.75
CA VAL A 96 9.76 5.54 5.41
C VAL A 96 10.51 6.83 5.71
N PHE A 97 10.67 7.67 4.70
CA PHE A 97 11.40 8.93 4.83
C PHE A 97 10.84 9.99 3.88
N LEU A 98 11.18 11.22 4.17
CA LEU A 98 10.79 12.40 3.40
C LEU A 98 12.03 13.06 2.80
N ASP A 99 11.98 13.31 1.52
CA ASP A 99 12.96 14.15 0.80
C ASP A 99 12.26 15.22 -0.04
N ASP A 100 13.00 15.89 -0.91
CA ASP A 100 12.45 16.98 -1.75
C ASP A 100 11.46 16.48 -2.83
N SER A 101 11.45 15.18 -3.14
CA SER A 101 10.50 14.55 -4.07
C SER A 101 9.18 14.17 -3.39
N GLY A 102 9.16 14.04 -2.08
CA GLY A 102 8.00 13.65 -1.30
C GLY A 102 8.28 12.57 -0.25
N MET A 103 7.24 11.88 0.19
CA MET A 103 7.38 10.71 1.06
C MET A 103 7.76 9.48 0.22
N LEU A 104 8.85 8.84 0.59
CA LEU A 104 9.27 7.56 0.04
C LEU A 104 9.01 6.46 1.08
N CYS A 105 8.49 5.35 0.58
CA CYS A 105 8.33 4.12 1.33
C CYS A 105 8.92 2.98 0.52
N ARG A 106 9.83 2.22 1.12
CA ARG A 106 10.47 1.09 0.44
C ARG A 106 10.76 -0.07 1.38
N VAL A 107 10.81 -1.26 0.81
CA VAL A 107 11.31 -2.46 1.44
C VAL A 107 12.59 -2.85 0.71
N PRO A 108 13.79 -2.60 1.28
CA PRO A 108 15.04 -2.98 0.64
C PRO A 108 15.16 -4.50 0.57
N LEU A 109 15.71 -5.02 -0.51
CA LEU A 109 15.83 -6.48 -0.72
C LEU A 109 16.61 -7.16 0.42
N GLU A 110 17.68 -6.54 0.88
CA GLU A 110 18.46 -7.02 2.02
C GLU A 110 17.70 -6.99 3.35
N GLY A 111 16.59 -6.27 3.39
CA GLY A 111 15.68 -6.18 4.54
C GLY A 111 14.58 -7.24 4.56
N VAL A 112 14.51 -8.10 3.53
CA VAL A 112 13.63 -9.26 3.49
C VAL A 112 14.43 -10.49 3.85
N ARG A 113 13.96 -11.23 4.86
CA ARG A 113 14.56 -12.52 5.24
C ARG A 113 13.43 -13.52 5.43
N GLU A 114 13.56 -14.64 4.76
CA GLU A 114 12.60 -15.74 4.77
C GLU A 114 13.20 -16.96 5.43
N GLY A 115 12.36 -17.76 6.08
CA GLY A 115 12.73 -19.09 6.55
C GLY A 115 12.83 -20.11 5.41
N GLU A 116 13.15 -21.36 5.77
CA GLU A 116 13.25 -22.43 4.78
C GLU A 116 11.87 -22.92 4.27
N GLY A 117 10.81 -22.68 5.05
CA GLY A 117 9.47 -23.22 4.80
C GLY A 117 8.48 -22.28 4.13
N ASP A 118 8.64 -20.99 4.31
CA ASP A 118 7.69 -19.96 3.85
C ASP A 118 8.37 -18.95 2.94
N HIS A 119 7.75 -18.64 1.80
CA HIS A 119 8.26 -17.65 0.86
C HIS A 119 7.29 -16.49 0.66
N LEU A 120 7.82 -15.28 0.61
CA LEU A 120 7.06 -14.08 0.28
C LEU A 120 6.64 -14.10 -1.19
N VAL A 121 5.34 -14.05 -1.44
CA VAL A 121 4.75 -14.09 -2.78
C VAL A 121 4.29 -12.72 -3.22
N ASN A 122 3.72 -11.95 -2.30
CA ASN A 122 3.21 -10.61 -2.57
C ASN A 122 3.40 -9.71 -1.34
N LEU A 123 3.59 -8.43 -1.57
CA LEU A 123 3.74 -7.43 -0.53
C LEU A 123 3.03 -6.14 -0.91
N ASP A 124 1.95 -5.84 -0.20
CA ASP A 124 1.28 -4.56 -0.28
C ASP A 124 1.88 -3.62 0.77
N VAL A 125 2.36 -2.47 0.35
CA VAL A 125 3.00 -1.48 1.23
C VAL A 125 2.06 -0.31 1.48
N LEU A 126 1.90 0.08 2.74
CA LEU A 126 0.99 1.14 3.21
C LEU A 126 -0.45 1.01 2.67
N PRO A 127 -1.11 -0.17 2.79
CA PRO A 127 -2.37 -0.47 2.11
C PRO A 127 -3.52 0.48 2.46
N PHE A 128 -3.45 1.15 3.62
CA PHE A 128 -4.48 2.08 4.08
C PHE A 128 -4.04 3.55 4.06
N PHE A 129 -2.89 3.88 3.47
CA PHE A 129 -2.41 5.26 3.44
C PHE A 129 -3.40 6.19 2.76
N GLY A 130 -3.83 7.20 3.47
CA GLY A 130 -4.76 8.20 2.97
C GLY A 130 -6.20 7.69 2.77
N ALA A 131 -6.56 6.53 3.29
CA ALA A 131 -7.90 5.96 3.15
C ALA A 131 -9.00 6.98 3.44
N ALA A 132 -10.07 6.93 2.65
CA ALA A 132 -11.22 7.81 2.73
C ALA A 132 -12.52 7.02 2.86
N GLY A 133 -13.50 7.58 3.57
CA GLY A 133 -14.82 7.01 3.74
C GLY A 133 -15.84 7.56 2.74
N GLN A 134 -17.03 6.97 2.75
CA GLN A 134 -18.14 7.42 1.88
C GLN A 134 -18.60 8.87 2.13
N GLY A 135 -18.37 9.39 3.33
CA GLY A 135 -18.70 10.77 3.70
C GLY A 135 -17.69 11.81 3.23
N ASP A 136 -16.53 11.37 2.77
CA ASP A 136 -15.50 12.27 2.26
C ASP A 136 -15.85 12.80 0.86
N LYS A 137 -15.40 14.01 0.57
CA LYS A 137 -15.51 14.61 -0.78
C LYS A 137 -14.21 14.39 -1.51
N GLY A 138 -14.26 13.78 -2.68
CA GLY A 138 -13.07 13.57 -3.48
C GLY A 138 -13.16 12.33 -4.36
N TYR A 139 -12.00 11.85 -4.79
CA TYR A 139 -11.90 10.72 -5.72
C TYR A 139 -10.52 10.07 -5.66
N VAL A 140 -10.47 8.83 -6.11
CA VAL A 140 -9.23 8.16 -6.51
C VAL A 140 -9.10 8.25 -8.03
N LEU A 141 -7.95 8.65 -8.52
CA LEU A 141 -7.53 8.54 -9.91
C LEU A 141 -6.70 7.26 -10.05
N TYR A 142 -7.07 6.39 -10.96
CA TYR A 142 -6.31 5.21 -11.30
C TYR A 142 -6.08 5.11 -12.82
N PRO A 143 -4.97 4.48 -13.27
CA PRO A 143 -4.52 4.57 -14.65
C PRO A 143 -5.17 3.52 -15.55
N ASP A 144 -6.50 3.46 -15.61
CA ASP A 144 -7.23 2.65 -16.59
C ASP A 144 -7.25 3.36 -17.94
N GLY A 145 -6.45 2.89 -18.87
CA GLY A 145 -6.25 3.55 -20.16
C GLY A 145 -5.80 5.00 -20.02
N ALA A 146 -6.65 5.94 -20.39
CA ALA A 146 -6.40 7.37 -20.24
C ALA A 146 -6.54 7.90 -18.80
N GLY A 147 -6.93 7.03 -17.88
CA GLY A 147 -7.24 7.33 -16.49
C GLY A 147 -8.74 7.32 -16.20
N ALA A 148 -9.09 6.79 -15.04
CA ALA A 148 -10.46 6.76 -14.53
C ALA A 148 -10.53 7.36 -13.12
N LEU A 149 -11.70 7.90 -12.76
CA LEU A 149 -11.96 8.49 -11.46
C LEU A 149 -13.01 7.66 -10.72
N TYR A 150 -12.66 7.20 -9.52
CA TYR A 150 -13.62 6.67 -8.56
C TYR A 150 -13.97 7.77 -7.55
N ARG A 151 -15.19 8.30 -7.61
CA ARG A 151 -15.66 9.36 -6.70
C ARG A 151 -16.22 8.77 -5.42
N PHE A 152 -15.88 9.35 -4.28
CA PHE A 152 -16.41 8.93 -2.99
C PHE A 152 -17.88 9.35 -2.87
N GLY A 153 -18.74 8.45 -2.37
CA GLY A 153 -20.10 8.76 -1.96
C GLY A 153 -21.13 9.13 -3.04
N GLU A 154 -20.75 9.36 -4.29
CA GLU A 154 -21.67 9.75 -5.35
C GLU A 154 -22.29 8.53 -6.07
N GLY A 155 -23.30 7.91 -5.44
CA GLY A 155 -24.11 6.88 -6.12
C GLY A 155 -23.39 5.55 -6.38
N ASN A 156 -22.17 5.43 -5.98
CA ASN A 156 -21.42 4.18 -6.04
C ASN A 156 -21.73 3.36 -4.79
N PRO A 157 -22.30 2.17 -4.92
CA PRO A 157 -22.43 1.28 -3.77
C PRO A 157 -21.02 0.93 -3.26
N PRO A 158 -20.85 0.70 -1.95
CA PRO A 158 -19.61 0.16 -1.45
C PRO A 158 -19.29 -1.13 -2.20
N SER A 159 -18.13 -1.16 -2.85
CA SER A 159 -17.64 -2.40 -3.46
C SER A 159 -16.86 -3.17 -2.42
N THR A 160 -17.25 -4.40 -2.19
CA THR A 160 -16.49 -5.35 -1.36
C THR A 160 -15.38 -6.03 -2.17
N THR A 161 -15.36 -5.83 -3.48
CA THR A 161 -14.36 -6.42 -4.37
C THR A 161 -13.24 -5.42 -4.62
N PRO A 162 -12.00 -5.72 -4.21
CA PRO A 162 -10.85 -4.90 -4.53
C PRO A 162 -10.66 -4.79 -6.05
N LEU A 163 -10.30 -3.62 -6.54
CA LEU A 163 -9.80 -3.45 -7.89
C LEU A 163 -8.30 -3.70 -7.90
N THR A 164 -7.90 -4.84 -8.45
CA THR A 164 -6.49 -5.18 -8.65
C THR A 164 -6.17 -5.08 -10.12
N LEU A 165 -5.12 -4.35 -10.44
CA LEU A 165 -4.68 -4.09 -11.82
C LEU A 165 -3.19 -4.44 -11.95
N ASP A 166 -2.87 -5.27 -12.94
CA ASP A 166 -1.47 -5.54 -13.31
C ASP A 166 -0.94 -4.39 -14.14
N VAL A 167 0.16 -3.77 -13.69
CA VAL A 167 0.82 -2.70 -14.44
C VAL A 167 1.39 -3.30 -15.73
N TYR A 168 1.14 -2.62 -16.85
CA TYR A 168 1.48 -3.08 -18.22
C TYR A 168 0.77 -4.36 -18.69
N GLY A 169 -0.22 -4.83 -17.94
CA GLY A 169 -1.02 -6.01 -18.28
C GLY A 169 -0.39 -7.33 -17.88
N PRO A 170 -1.02 -8.44 -18.22
CA PRO A 170 -0.59 -9.76 -17.79
C PRO A 170 0.80 -10.10 -18.34
N ARG A 171 1.65 -10.63 -17.47
CA ARG A 171 3.05 -11.00 -17.82
C ARG A 171 3.16 -12.17 -18.80
N ASN A 172 2.13 -12.99 -18.92
CA ASN A 172 2.08 -14.14 -19.80
C ASN A 172 1.23 -13.82 -21.04
N LEU A 173 1.89 -13.47 -22.14
CA LEU A 173 1.26 -13.25 -23.42
C LEU A 173 1.15 -14.57 -24.19
N SER A 174 0.25 -15.46 -23.78
CA SER A 174 -0.22 -16.50 -24.68
C SER A 174 -1.25 -15.92 -25.65
N LEU A 175 -1.38 -16.52 -26.87
CA LEU A 175 -2.41 -16.10 -27.83
C LEU A 175 -3.82 -16.29 -27.26
N ASP A 176 -4.01 -17.32 -26.44
CA ASP A 176 -5.27 -17.62 -25.74
C ASP A 176 -5.61 -16.54 -24.71
N ASP A 177 -4.60 -16.06 -23.95
CA ASP A 177 -4.77 -14.96 -23.00
C ASP A 177 -5.11 -13.64 -23.70
N LEU A 178 -4.59 -13.39 -24.89
CA LEU A 178 -4.93 -12.20 -25.69
C LEU A 178 -6.40 -12.20 -26.14
N GLU A 179 -6.94 -13.35 -26.53
CA GLU A 179 -8.35 -13.46 -26.91
C GLU A 179 -9.28 -13.29 -25.71
N ASP A 180 -8.96 -13.90 -24.57
CA ASP A 180 -9.71 -13.78 -23.33
C ASP A 180 -9.67 -12.35 -22.77
N ASN A 181 -8.53 -11.69 -22.81
CA ASN A 181 -8.38 -10.31 -22.35
C ASN A 181 -9.11 -9.30 -23.25
N ARG A 182 -9.18 -9.53 -24.54
CA ARG A 182 -9.99 -8.71 -25.45
C ARG A 182 -11.50 -8.84 -25.16
N ALA A 183 -11.95 -10.03 -24.81
CA ALA A 183 -13.33 -10.29 -24.49
C ALA A 183 -13.74 -9.68 -23.13
N LYS A 184 -12.86 -9.69 -22.15
CA LYS A 184 -13.15 -9.27 -20.78
C LYS A 184 -12.90 -7.77 -20.52
N ARG A 185 -12.28 -7.02 -21.45
CA ARG A 185 -11.92 -5.61 -21.28
C ARG A 185 -11.22 -5.36 -19.94
N ILE A 186 -10.21 -6.17 -19.62
CA ILE A 186 -9.44 -5.99 -18.39
C ILE A 186 -8.70 -4.66 -18.51
N PRO A 187 -8.88 -3.73 -17.55
CA PRO A 187 -8.14 -2.48 -17.55
C PRO A 187 -6.65 -2.78 -17.40
N ASN A 188 -5.85 -2.21 -18.28
CA ASN A 188 -4.39 -2.34 -18.22
C ASN A 188 -3.80 -0.97 -17.88
N PRO A 189 -3.38 -0.74 -16.63
CA PRO A 189 -2.67 0.47 -16.28
C PRO A 189 -1.33 0.52 -17.00
N MET A 190 -1.11 1.61 -17.73
CA MET A 190 0.14 1.86 -18.46
C MET A 190 1.17 2.63 -17.61
N LEU A 191 0.77 3.06 -16.43
CA LEU A 191 1.61 3.79 -15.50
C LEU A 191 1.48 3.17 -14.11
N PRO A 192 2.60 2.91 -13.43
CA PRO A 192 2.60 2.38 -12.07
C PRO A 192 2.30 3.51 -11.06
N ALA A 193 1.16 4.18 -11.22
CA ALA A 193 0.82 5.36 -10.44
C ALA A 193 -0.67 5.44 -10.17
N PHE A 194 -1.03 6.01 -9.04
CA PHE A 194 -2.41 6.41 -8.74
C PHE A 194 -2.42 7.76 -8.02
N GLY A 195 -3.57 8.37 -7.94
CA GLY A 195 -3.75 9.64 -7.24
C GLY A 195 -4.98 9.61 -6.36
N MET A 196 -4.99 10.44 -5.33
CA MET A 196 -6.16 10.65 -4.50
C MET A 196 -6.35 12.14 -4.22
N LYS A 197 -7.61 12.60 -4.30
CA LYS A 197 -8.03 13.91 -3.82
C LYS A 197 -9.05 13.73 -2.71
N ARG A 198 -8.84 14.44 -1.59
CA ARG A 198 -9.78 14.52 -0.47
C ARG A 198 -9.92 15.98 -0.03
N GLY A 199 -11.12 16.55 -0.20
CA GLY A 199 -11.32 17.98 -0.02
C GLY A 199 -10.47 18.80 -0.98
N GLU A 200 -9.66 19.72 -0.45
CA GLU A 200 -8.73 20.55 -1.24
C GLU A 200 -7.33 19.94 -1.37
N ALA A 201 -7.06 18.86 -0.66
CA ALA A 201 -5.76 18.19 -0.68
C ALA A 201 -5.73 17.03 -1.68
N ALA A 202 -4.56 16.80 -2.27
CA ALA A 202 -4.32 15.69 -3.17
C ALA A 202 -2.89 15.16 -3.01
N PHE A 203 -2.70 13.88 -3.33
CA PHE A 203 -1.39 13.30 -3.55
C PHE A 203 -1.39 12.39 -4.78
N ALA A 204 -0.22 12.14 -5.31
CA ALA A 204 0.02 11.08 -6.27
C ALA A 204 1.06 10.11 -5.69
N ALA A 205 0.85 8.82 -5.92
CA ALA A 205 1.80 7.77 -5.59
C ALA A 205 2.30 7.12 -6.88
N VAL A 206 3.58 6.82 -6.92
CA VAL A 206 4.24 6.20 -8.08
C VAL A 206 5.08 5.04 -7.55
N ILE A 207 4.95 3.86 -8.16
CA ILE A 207 5.87 2.75 -7.93
C ILE A 207 7.10 3.02 -8.79
N CYS A 208 8.25 3.21 -8.15
CA CYS A 208 9.50 3.55 -8.83
C CYS A 208 10.37 2.33 -9.09
N GLU A 209 10.25 1.30 -8.25
CA GLU A 209 11.03 0.07 -8.29
C GLU A 209 10.20 -1.10 -7.74
N GLY A 210 10.44 -2.31 -8.21
CA GLY A 210 9.87 -3.53 -7.62
C GLY A 210 8.44 -3.85 -8.07
N ASP A 211 8.14 -3.60 -9.33
CA ASP A 211 6.88 -4.00 -10.00
C ASP A 211 6.87 -5.50 -10.40
#